data_050aaed660f404a497d5edb5fc5350be
#
_entry.id   050aaed660f404a497d5edb5fc5350be
#
_cell.length_a   1.000
_cell.length_b   1.000
_cell.length_c   1.000
_cell.angle_alpha   90.00
_cell.angle_beta   90.00
_cell.angle_gamma   90.00
#
_symmetry.space_group_name_H-M   'P 1'
#
loop_
_entity.id
_entity.type
_entity.pdbx_description
1 polymer ?
#
loop_
_entity_poly.entity_id
_entity_poly.type
_entity_poly.pdbx_seq_one_letter_code
_entity_poly.pdbx_strand_id
1 'polypeptide(L)'
;MEQKSFRGNEPAKIDDKGRLKIPNAHRAVFQNCDYGSEVYVTSLTGESVLVYPMPVWLEKEAKLRKAPPSHPAVRKFIERVSYFGQVAEIDSQGRLLIQPRLRESARINGPVAVLGNLDHLVLWNDENIGARVKSPLTTEDEVALSGFEL
;
A
#
# COMPACT_ATOMS: atom_id res chain seq x y z
N MET A 1 -24.44 0.25 -3.98
CA MET A 1 -23.38 1.12 -4.55
C MET A 1 -22.07 0.36 -4.63
N GLU A 2 -21.47 0.27 -5.81
CA GLU A 2 -20.18 -0.39 -5.96
C GLU A 2 -19.07 0.41 -5.30
N GLN A 3 -18.23 -0.27 -4.54
CA GLN A 3 -17.01 0.35 -4.00
C GLN A 3 -15.94 0.41 -5.08
N LYS A 4 -15.46 1.61 -5.37
CA LYS A 4 -14.38 1.86 -6.33
C LYS A 4 -13.16 2.51 -5.71
N SER A 5 -13.14 2.64 -4.38
CA SER A 5 -11.99 3.12 -3.62
C SER A 5 -11.72 2.17 -2.49
N PHE A 6 -10.45 1.95 -2.20
CA PHE A 6 -10.06 1.18 -1.03
C PHE A 6 -10.25 2.03 0.23
N ARG A 7 -11.03 1.52 1.18
CA ARG A 7 -11.38 2.21 2.43
C ARG A 7 -11.29 1.26 3.60
N GLY A 8 -10.94 1.82 4.75
CA GLY A 8 -11.04 1.14 6.02
C GLY A 8 -9.90 0.22 6.34
N ASN A 9 -9.96 -0.37 7.52
CA ASN A 9 -8.98 -1.30 8.03
C ASN A 9 -9.60 -2.70 8.08
N GLU A 10 -9.05 -3.60 7.27
CA GLU A 10 -9.47 -5.00 7.25
C GLU A 10 -8.32 -5.87 7.76
N PRO A 11 -8.55 -6.70 8.79
CA PRO A 11 -7.48 -7.53 9.33
C PRO A 11 -7.13 -8.68 8.40
N ALA A 12 -5.86 -9.07 8.43
CA ALA A 12 -5.36 -10.23 7.70
C ALA A 12 -4.20 -10.85 8.47
N LYS A 13 -3.74 -12.01 8.01
CA LYS A 13 -2.57 -12.67 8.56
C LYS A 13 -1.66 -13.12 7.43
N ILE A 14 -0.36 -13.08 7.68
CA ILE A 14 0.61 -13.67 6.80
C ILE A 14 0.73 -15.16 7.14
N ASP A 15 0.80 -16.02 6.13
CA ASP A 15 1.02 -17.45 6.37
C ASP A 15 2.53 -17.76 6.45
N ASP A 16 2.86 -19.01 6.73
CA ASP A 16 4.24 -19.46 6.90
C ASP A 16 5.06 -19.44 5.60
N LYS A 17 4.38 -19.29 4.45
CA LYS A 17 5.02 -19.15 3.14
C LYS A 17 5.14 -17.70 2.69
N GLY A 18 4.76 -16.75 3.54
CA GLY A 18 4.85 -15.34 3.22
C GLY A 18 3.72 -14.80 2.37
N ARG A 19 2.58 -15.51 2.32
CA ARG A 19 1.41 -15.08 1.57
C ARG A 19 0.39 -14.48 2.50
N LEU A 20 -0.23 -13.41 2.02
CA LEU A 20 -1.30 -12.73 2.75
C LEU A 20 -2.57 -12.78 1.90
N LYS A 21 -3.67 -13.21 2.51
CA LYS A 21 -4.97 -13.22 1.82
C LYS A 21 -5.56 -11.82 1.87
N ILE A 22 -5.79 -11.24 0.70
CA ILE A 22 -6.40 -9.92 0.60
C ILE A 22 -7.86 -10.04 1.06
N PRO A 23 -8.30 -9.22 2.03
CA PRO A 23 -9.68 -9.25 2.51
C PRO A 23 -10.70 -9.03 1.39
N ASN A 24 -11.84 -9.69 1.50
CA ASN A 24 -12.87 -9.68 0.46
C ASN A 24 -13.36 -8.27 0.12
N ALA A 25 -13.48 -7.39 1.12
CA ALA A 25 -13.91 -6.01 0.89
C ALA A 25 -12.96 -5.28 -0.06
N HIS A 26 -11.65 -5.51 0.07
CA HIS A 26 -10.66 -4.90 -0.80
C HIS A 26 -10.59 -5.61 -2.16
N ARG A 27 -10.77 -6.93 -2.18
CA ARG A 27 -10.83 -7.67 -3.45
C ARG A 27 -11.96 -7.18 -4.35
N ALA A 28 -13.09 -6.80 -3.74
CA ALA A 28 -14.22 -6.26 -4.49
C ALA A 28 -13.85 -4.99 -5.27
N VAL A 29 -12.97 -4.15 -4.70
CA VAL A 29 -12.52 -2.94 -5.38
C VAL A 29 -11.71 -3.27 -6.64
N PHE A 30 -10.84 -4.29 -6.56
CA PHE A 30 -10.10 -4.76 -7.74
C PHE A 30 -11.06 -5.16 -8.87
N GLN A 31 -12.13 -5.85 -8.54
CA GLN A 31 -13.14 -6.29 -9.50
C GLN A 31 -13.96 -5.12 -10.05
N ASN A 32 -14.44 -4.25 -9.17
CA ASN A 32 -15.30 -3.12 -9.53
C ASN A 32 -14.57 -2.07 -10.39
N CYS A 33 -13.26 -1.94 -10.21
CA CYS A 33 -12.43 -1.03 -10.99
C CYS A 33 -11.77 -1.70 -12.19
N ASP A 34 -11.98 -3.00 -12.36
CA ASP A 34 -11.38 -3.78 -13.45
C ASP A 34 -9.85 -3.67 -13.46
N TYR A 35 -9.25 -3.72 -12.26
CA TYR A 35 -7.80 -3.59 -12.10
C TYR A 35 -7.00 -4.83 -12.50
N GLY A 36 -7.64 -5.99 -12.53
CA GLY A 36 -6.98 -7.26 -12.78
C GLY A 36 -6.26 -7.76 -11.52
N SER A 37 -5.41 -8.76 -11.69
CA SER A 37 -4.73 -9.46 -10.58
C SER A 37 -3.27 -9.04 -10.40
N GLU A 38 -2.69 -8.34 -11.38
CA GLU A 38 -1.30 -7.92 -11.32
C GLU A 38 -1.16 -6.67 -10.46
N VAL A 39 -0.18 -6.69 -9.57
CA VAL A 39 0.06 -5.59 -8.64
C VAL A 39 1.55 -5.25 -8.59
N TYR A 40 1.86 -4.03 -8.19
CA TYR A 40 3.21 -3.64 -7.82
C TYR A 40 3.26 -3.50 -6.29
N VAL A 41 4.10 -4.31 -5.66
CA VAL A 41 4.26 -4.33 -4.20
C VAL A 41 5.55 -3.63 -3.88
N THR A 42 5.51 -2.60 -3.05
CA THR A 42 6.69 -1.80 -2.74
C THR A 42 6.59 -1.13 -1.36
N SER A 43 7.48 -0.20 -1.09
CA SER A 43 7.48 0.61 0.13
C SER A 43 8.29 1.88 -0.10
N LEU A 44 7.95 2.94 0.62
CA LEU A 44 8.75 4.17 0.66
C LEU A 44 9.63 4.23 1.90
N THR A 45 9.11 3.75 3.02
CA THR A 45 9.78 3.88 4.32
C THR A 45 10.41 2.58 4.81
N GLY A 46 9.99 1.45 4.23
CA GLY A 46 10.33 0.13 4.74
C GLY A 46 9.51 -0.28 5.97
N GLU A 47 8.66 0.61 6.48
CA GLU A 47 7.83 0.34 7.66
C GLU A 47 6.44 -0.19 7.31
N SER A 48 6.00 0.04 6.08
CA SER A 48 4.73 -0.44 5.58
C SER A 48 4.87 -0.97 4.16
N VAL A 49 3.90 -1.76 3.72
CA VAL A 49 3.89 -2.36 2.39
C VAL A 49 2.80 -1.67 1.57
N LEU A 50 3.17 -1.14 0.42
CA LEU A 50 2.23 -0.52 -0.52
C LEU A 50 1.89 -1.54 -1.60
N VAL A 51 0.59 -1.75 -1.83
CA VAL A 51 0.10 -2.65 -2.87
C VAL A 51 -0.70 -1.83 -3.87
N TYR A 52 -0.12 -1.60 -5.04
CA TYR A 52 -0.76 -0.84 -6.11
C TYR A 52 -1.34 -1.79 -7.15
N PRO A 53 -2.62 -1.67 -7.50
CA PRO A 53 -3.09 -2.29 -8.74
C PRO A 53 -2.19 -1.83 -9.89
N MET A 54 -1.84 -2.73 -10.80
CA MET A 54 -0.89 -2.38 -11.85
C MET A 54 -1.33 -1.18 -12.70
N PRO A 55 -2.62 -1.05 -13.09
CA PRO A 55 -3.04 0.15 -13.83
C PRO A 55 -2.78 1.46 -13.06
N VAL A 56 -2.96 1.45 -11.75
CA VAL A 56 -2.68 2.63 -10.90
C VAL A 56 -1.18 2.92 -10.84
N TRP A 57 -0.37 1.87 -10.69
CA TRP A 57 1.08 2.03 -10.65
C TRP A 57 1.62 2.59 -11.97
N LEU A 58 1.08 2.12 -13.10
CA LEU A 58 1.50 2.62 -14.42
C LEU A 58 1.19 4.11 -14.61
N GLU A 59 0.08 4.60 -14.04
CA GLU A 59 -0.22 6.03 -14.03
C GLU A 59 0.84 6.82 -13.23
N LYS A 60 1.24 6.26 -12.09
CA LYS A 60 2.27 6.86 -11.25
C LYS A 60 3.61 6.89 -11.98
N GLU A 61 3.97 5.81 -12.66
CA GLU A 61 5.19 5.76 -13.47
C GLU A 61 5.18 6.81 -14.59
N ALA A 62 4.04 7.02 -15.22
CA ALA A 62 3.90 8.04 -16.25
C ALA A 62 4.20 9.44 -15.70
N LYS A 63 3.75 9.71 -14.48
CA LYS A 63 4.06 10.99 -13.79
C LYS A 63 5.54 11.08 -13.45
N LEU A 64 6.13 9.99 -12.99
CA LEU A 64 7.57 9.95 -12.66
C LEU A 64 8.45 10.22 -13.88
N ARG A 65 8.05 9.73 -15.05
CA ARG A 65 8.80 9.98 -16.31
C ARG A 65 8.85 11.46 -16.70
N LYS A 66 7.85 12.23 -16.25
CA LYS A 66 7.78 13.68 -16.52
C LYS A 66 8.49 14.49 -15.44
N ALA A 67 8.85 13.90 -14.32
CA ALA A 67 9.55 14.59 -13.24
C ALA A 67 11.05 14.69 -13.57
N PRO A 68 11.73 15.75 -13.11
CA PRO A 68 13.18 15.91 -13.37
C PRO A 68 13.97 14.77 -12.71
N PRO A 69 14.67 13.92 -13.49
CA PRO A 69 15.38 12.76 -12.92
C PRO A 69 16.58 13.16 -12.06
N SER A 70 17.10 14.37 -12.23
CA SER A 70 18.21 14.88 -11.43
C SER A 70 17.78 15.44 -10.08
N HIS A 71 16.48 15.65 -9.85
CA HIS A 71 15.99 16.18 -8.59
C HIS A 71 16.20 15.14 -7.47
N PRO A 72 16.85 15.54 -6.34
CA PRO A 72 17.16 14.58 -5.27
C PRO A 72 15.94 13.84 -4.72
N ALA A 73 14.80 14.50 -4.59
CA ALA A 73 13.57 13.87 -4.08
C ALA A 73 13.04 12.82 -5.06
N VAL A 74 13.08 13.09 -6.35
CA VAL A 74 12.66 12.14 -7.39
C VAL A 74 13.55 10.92 -7.37
N ARG A 75 14.86 11.12 -7.28
CA ARG A 75 15.83 10.03 -7.21
C ARG A 75 15.61 9.16 -5.97
N LYS A 76 15.43 9.78 -4.81
CA LYS A 76 15.17 9.05 -3.56
C LYS A 76 13.90 8.24 -3.64
N PHE A 77 12.86 8.79 -4.24
CA PHE A 77 11.60 8.08 -4.43
C PHE A 77 11.80 6.84 -5.28
N ILE A 78 12.44 6.99 -6.45
CA ILE A 78 12.68 5.88 -7.36
C ILE A 78 13.54 4.79 -6.71
N GLU A 79 14.59 5.18 -6.00
CA GLU A 79 15.46 4.24 -5.30
C GLU A 79 14.69 3.36 -4.32
N ARG A 80 13.79 3.96 -3.54
CA ARG A 80 13.01 3.23 -2.53
C ARG A 80 11.97 2.31 -3.15
N VAL A 81 11.19 2.82 -4.09
CA VAL A 81 10.15 1.99 -4.71
C VAL A 81 10.73 0.89 -5.57
N SER A 82 11.97 1.03 -6.04
CA SER A 82 12.67 -0.03 -6.76
C SER A 82 13.32 -1.04 -5.81
N TYR A 83 13.96 -0.57 -4.75
CA TYR A 83 14.63 -1.43 -3.78
C TYR A 83 13.66 -2.41 -3.10
N PHE A 84 12.50 -1.93 -2.71
CA PHE A 84 11.46 -2.75 -2.08
C PHE A 84 10.48 -3.35 -3.09
N GLY A 85 10.60 -2.96 -4.36
CA GLY A 85 9.57 -3.23 -5.35
C GLY A 85 9.62 -4.62 -5.96
N GLN A 86 8.45 -5.15 -6.25
CA GLN A 86 8.29 -6.41 -6.97
C GLN A 86 6.93 -6.44 -7.65
N VAL A 87 6.92 -6.86 -8.92
CA VAL A 87 5.68 -7.19 -9.61
C VAL A 87 5.20 -8.52 -9.06
N ALA A 88 3.94 -8.62 -8.72
CA ALA A 88 3.33 -9.82 -8.16
C ALA A 88 1.91 -10.00 -8.69
N GLU A 89 1.34 -11.14 -8.42
CA GLU A 89 -0.01 -11.47 -8.82
C GLU A 89 -0.82 -11.95 -7.62
N ILE A 90 -2.04 -11.46 -7.50
CA ILE A 90 -2.99 -12.00 -6.53
C ILE A 90 -3.55 -13.28 -7.15
N ASP A 91 -3.38 -14.41 -6.48
CA ASP A 91 -3.81 -15.70 -7.01
C ASP A 91 -5.35 -15.85 -6.98
N SER A 92 -5.84 -16.97 -7.52
CA SER A 92 -7.28 -17.23 -7.61
C SER A 92 -7.96 -17.32 -6.25
N GLN A 93 -7.21 -17.56 -5.18
CA GLN A 93 -7.71 -17.59 -3.81
C GLN A 93 -7.54 -16.28 -3.07
N GLY A 94 -7.07 -15.24 -3.76
CA GLY A 94 -6.88 -13.92 -3.19
C GLY A 94 -5.60 -13.76 -2.37
N ARG A 95 -4.62 -14.64 -2.55
CA ARG A 95 -3.37 -14.59 -1.80
C ARG A 95 -2.30 -13.84 -2.57
N LEU A 96 -1.52 -13.05 -1.85
CA LEU A 96 -0.44 -12.25 -2.39
C LEU A 96 0.84 -12.59 -1.65
N LEU A 97 1.88 -12.96 -2.39
CA LEU A 97 3.20 -13.23 -1.80
C LEU A 97 3.91 -11.90 -1.53
N ILE A 98 4.34 -11.69 -0.29
CA ILE A 98 5.17 -10.56 0.09
C ILE A 98 6.60 -11.07 0.20
N GLN A 99 7.53 -10.47 -0.55
CA GLN A 99 8.92 -10.92 -0.57
C GLN A 99 9.58 -10.80 0.81
N PRO A 100 10.55 -11.70 1.14
CA PRO A 100 11.16 -11.73 2.47
C PRO A 100 11.77 -10.41 2.93
N ARG A 101 12.44 -9.69 2.04
CA ARG A 101 13.05 -8.40 2.38
C ARG A 101 12.04 -7.43 2.94
N LEU A 102 10.89 -7.33 2.29
CA LEU A 102 9.86 -6.38 2.68
C LEU A 102 9.09 -6.88 3.91
N ARG A 103 8.82 -8.18 4.00
CA ARG A 103 8.21 -8.76 5.21
C ARG A 103 9.05 -8.50 6.45
N GLU A 104 10.35 -8.66 6.33
CA GLU A 104 11.28 -8.42 7.44
C GLU A 104 11.33 -6.94 7.81
N SER A 105 11.50 -6.07 6.82
CA SER A 105 11.58 -4.63 7.03
C SER A 105 10.32 -4.05 7.67
N ALA A 106 9.15 -4.45 7.19
CA ALA A 106 7.87 -3.94 7.68
C ALA A 106 7.28 -4.79 8.82
N ARG A 107 7.99 -5.83 9.24
CA ARG A 107 7.55 -6.76 10.31
C ARG A 107 6.18 -7.36 10.03
N ILE A 108 5.99 -7.80 8.80
CA ILE A 108 4.79 -8.52 8.37
C ILE A 108 5.00 -9.99 8.72
N ASN A 109 4.74 -10.34 9.98
CA ASN A 109 5.03 -11.67 10.52
C ASN A 109 3.93 -12.24 11.44
N GLY A 110 2.76 -11.62 11.43
CA GLY A 110 1.63 -12.02 12.27
C GLY A 110 0.37 -11.28 11.85
N PRO A 111 -0.37 -10.68 12.78
CA PRO A 111 -1.53 -9.87 12.45
C PRO A 111 -1.14 -8.64 11.63
N VAL A 112 -1.87 -8.40 10.55
CA VAL A 112 -1.63 -7.33 9.60
C VAL A 112 -2.89 -6.49 9.47
N ALA A 113 -2.74 -5.17 9.50
CA ALA A 113 -3.80 -4.24 9.18
C ALA A 113 -3.69 -3.91 7.68
N VAL A 114 -4.74 -4.20 6.92
CA VAL A 114 -4.81 -3.88 5.50
C VAL A 114 -5.64 -2.62 5.35
N LEU A 115 -4.96 -1.50 5.20
CA LEU A 115 -5.61 -0.19 5.15
C LEU A 115 -5.91 0.20 3.71
N GLY A 116 -7.14 0.68 3.48
CA GLY A 116 -7.48 1.30 2.22
C GLY A 116 -6.90 2.70 2.14
N ASN A 117 -6.25 3.01 1.03
CA ASN A 117 -5.68 4.33 0.77
C ASN A 117 -6.11 4.79 -0.63
N LEU A 118 -7.42 4.85 -0.84
CA LEU A 118 -8.12 5.29 -2.06
C LEU A 118 -7.86 4.39 -3.27
N ASP A 119 -6.71 4.54 -3.93
CA ASP A 119 -6.39 3.80 -5.14
C ASP A 119 -5.39 2.66 -4.93
N HIS A 120 -4.97 2.43 -3.68
CA HIS A 120 -4.05 1.34 -3.35
C HIS A 120 -4.26 0.90 -1.90
N LEU A 121 -3.58 -0.18 -1.52
CA LEU A 121 -3.60 -0.71 -0.16
C LEU A 121 -2.28 -0.44 0.54
N VAL A 122 -2.34 -0.26 1.86
CA VAL A 122 -1.16 -0.15 2.71
C VAL A 122 -1.25 -1.22 3.78
N LEU A 123 -0.25 -2.10 3.83
CA LEU A 123 -0.19 -3.18 4.81
C LEU A 123 0.74 -2.77 5.96
N TRP A 124 0.25 -2.90 7.17
CA TRP A 124 1.02 -2.57 8.37
C TRP A 124 1.03 -3.75 9.34
N ASN A 125 2.14 -3.91 10.02
CA ASN A 125 2.12 -4.66 11.27
C ASN A 125 1.03 -4.03 12.15
N ASP A 126 0.08 -4.83 12.63
CA ASP A 126 -1.10 -4.32 13.32
C ASP A 126 -0.73 -3.51 14.56
N GLU A 127 0.22 -4.00 15.35
CA GLU A 127 0.68 -3.32 16.55
C GLU A 127 1.35 -1.98 16.23
N ASN A 128 2.16 -1.96 15.18
CA ASN A 128 2.87 -0.76 14.77
C ASN A 128 1.92 0.36 14.31
N ILE A 129 0.94 0.04 13.48
CA ILE A 129 -0.01 1.06 13.04
C ILE A 129 -0.92 1.51 14.19
N GLY A 130 -1.29 0.57 15.07
CA GLY A 130 -2.07 0.90 16.26
C GLY A 130 -1.36 1.92 17.15
N ALA A 131 -0.05 1.76 17.35
CA ALA A 131 0.75 2.71 18.11
C ALA A 131 0.86 4.06 17.38
N ARG A 132 1.05 4.03 16.06
CA ARG A 132 1.21 5.25 15.26
C ARG A 132 -0.04 6.14 15.28
N VAL A 133 -1.23 5.55 15.16
CA VAL A 133 -2.49 6.33 15.11
C VAL A 133 -2.91 6.86 16.48
N LYS A 134 -2.27 6.44 17.56
CA LYS A 134 -2.53 6.99 18.90
C LYS A 134 -1.97 8.39 19.07
N SER A 135 -1.00 8.81 18.26
CA SER A 135 -0.50 10.17 18.28
C SER A 135 -1.59 11.08 17.69
N PRO A 136 -2.02 12.11 18.45
CA PRO A 136 -3.11 12.98 17.96
C PRO A 136 -2.64 13.87 16.82
N LEU A 137 -3.59 14.33 16.03
CA LEU A 137 -3.33 15.38 15.05
C LEU A 137 -2.88 16.64 15.77
N THR A 138 -1.88 17.32 15.24
CA THR A 138 -1.40 18.58 15.78
C THR A 138 -2.29 19.73 15.29
N THR A 139 -2.14 20.90 15.92
CA THR A 139 -2.83 22.11 15.45
C THR A 139 -2.42 22.44 14.02
N GLU A 140 -1.15 22.24 13.68
CA GLU A 140 -0.65 22.44 12.33
C GLU A 140 -1.33 21.50 11.32
N ASP A 141 -1.53 20.24 11.73
CA ASP A 141 -2.25 19.27 10.90
C ASP A 141 -3.68 19.72 10.65
N GLU A 142 -4.36 20.17 11.69
CA GLU A 142 -5.75 20.62 11.59
C GLU A 142 -5.89 21.83 10.66
N VAL A 143 -4.96 22.79 10.76
CA VAL A 143 -4.95 23.97 9.87
C VAL A 143 -4.74 23.54 8.41
N ALA A 144 -3.80 22.63 8.17
CA ALA A 144 -3.54 22.11 6.82
C ALA A 144 -4.76 21.40 6.24
N LEU A 145 -5.43 20.57 7.05
CA LEU A 145 -6.64 19.85 6.62
C LEU A 145 -7.77 20.79 6.29
N SER A 146 -7.94 21.88 7.06
CA SER A 146 -8.95 22.90 6.75
C SER A 146 -8.74 23.52 5.38
N GLY A 147 -7.47 23.68 4.96
CA GLY A 147 -7.14 24.18 3.64
C GLY A 147 -7.61 23.27 2.51
N PHE A 148 -7.83 21.98 2.81
CA PHE A 148 -8.35 20.98 1.87
C PHE A 148 -9.83 20.68 2.13
N GLU A 149 -10.50 21.47 2.96
CA GLU A 149 -11.92 21.29 3.34
C GLU A 149 -12.18 19.95 4.05
N LEU A 150 -11.22 19.49 4.87
CA LEU A 150 -11.33 18.23 5.62
C LEU A 150 -11.46 18.42 7.15
#